data_ac5b01353e8df064c0d85caf005d4297
#
_entry.id   ac5b01353e8df064c0d85caf005d4297
#
_cell.length_a   1.000
_cell.length_b   1.000
_cell.length_c   1.000
_cell.angle_alpha   90.00
_cell.angle_beta   90.00
_cell.angle_gamma   90.00
#
_symmetry.space_group_name_H-M   'P 1'
#
loop_
_entity.id
_entity.type
_entity.pdbx_description
1 polymer ?
#
loop_
_entity_poly.entity_id
_entity_poly.type
_entity_poly.pdbx_seq_one_letter_code
_entity_poly.pdbx_strand_id
1 'polypeptide(L)'
;MEKSGVINPFVDWGFKYLFGTERSKKNLLGFLNLLLDLEYPVVDLQYLNNESIPTDKDGRECIFDILCKDSRGNKYLIEVQNAKIGYICNRMVYYACRLIDRMGQTGDDWDYNIKKVFSICLMNFAYETNPVLRRDFMLCEPNTDNLLSDKLHFIMLQLPCLDGDDLEECEFFYEKLLYLLIQMKKGMKTIEELKQEVYAHGLNDEIREVFLGVLEDANVASLSESERALYEAKLKRYRDNRACLDYAIEDGILQGIEKGRAEGEAKRNIEIARSMKNKGLDSALIAECTGLSVEEIKNI
;
A
#
# COMPACT_ATOMS: atom_id res chain seq x y z
N MET A 1 17.82 1.00 -17.21
CA MET A 1 18.27 2.39 -17.02
C MET A 1 17.01 3.24 -17.05
N GLU A 2 16.66 3.88 -15.94
CA GLU A 2 15.56 4.86 -15.94
C GLU A 2 15.95 6.02 -16.84
N LYS A 3 15.23 6.17 -17.94
CA LYS A 3 15.44 7.26 -18.91
C LYS A 3 14.60 8.50 -18.61
N SER A 4 13.68 8.40 -17.64
CA SER A 4 12.56 9.33 -17.58
C SER A 4 12.83 10.68 -16.94
N GLY A 5 13.84 10.81 -16.07
CA GLY A 5 14.02 12.05 -15.29
C GLY A 5 12.81 12.40 -14.42
N VAL A 6 11.97 11.40 -14.08
CA VAL A 6 10.72 11.55 -13.32
C VAL A 6 10.92 11.05 -11.90
N ILE A 7 10.47 11.81 -10.91
CA ILE A 7 10.48 11.40 -9.50
C ILE A 7 9.52 10.22 -9.33
N ASN A 8 10.03 9.14 -8.70
CA ASN A 8 9.20 8.00 -8.32
C ASN A 8 8.37 8.36 -7.07
N PRO A 9 7.02 8.43 -7.17
CA PRO A 9 6.16 8.83 -6.07
C PRO A 9 6.05 7.79 -4.94
N PHE A 10 6.57 6.57 -5.13
CA PHE A 10 6.53 5.52 -4.10
C PHE A 10 7.84 5.38 -3.31
N VAL A 11 8.81 6.23 -3.57
CA VAL A 11 9.92 6.49 -2.67
C VAL A 11 9.44 7.44 -1.59
N ASP A 12 9.72 7.16 -0.30
CA ASP A 12 9.28 7.99 0.84
C ASP A 12 9.54 9.49 0.62
N TRP A 13 10.74 9.86 0.18
CA TRP A 13 11.07 11.25 -0.13
C TRP A 13 10.25 11.78 -1.33
N GLY A 14 10.07 10.96 -2.37
CA GLY A 14 9.34 11.36 -3.57
C GLY A 14 7.87 11.66 -3.27
N PHE A 15 7.21 10.81 -2.47
CA PHE A 15 5.82 11.05 -2.06
C PHE A 15 5.67 12.34 -1.26
N LYS A 16 6.54 12.51 -0.25
CA LYS A 16 6.54 13.72 0.58
C LYS A 16 6.84 14.98 -0.23
N TYR A 17 7.73 14.90 -1.20
CA TYR A 17 8.06 16.01 -2.08
C TYR A 17 6.88 16.42 -2.96
N LEU A 18 6.17 15.45 -3.54
CA LEU A 18 5.06 15.67 -4.47
C LEU A 18 3.75 16.06 -3.79
N PHE A 19 3.56 15.69 -2.50
CA PHE A 19 2.27 15.84 -1.82
C PHE A 19 2.39 16.38 -0.39
N GLY A 20 3.55 16.36 0.24
CA GLY A 20 3.72 16.60 1.68
C GLY A 20 4.36 17.94 2.04
N THR A 21 4.47 18.90 1.13
CA THR A 21 5.10 20.20 1.34
C THR A 21 4.16 21.35 1.02
N GLU A 22 4.42 22.54 1.58
CA GLU A 22 3.63 23.75 1.24
C GLU A 22 3.71 24.07 -0.26
N ARG A 23 4.83 23.79 -0.91
CA ARG A 23 5.01 23.94 -2.35
C ARG A 23 4.03 23.09 -3.15
N SER A 24 3.87 21.82 -2.77
CA SER A 24 3.05 20.83 -3.46
C SER A 24 1.64 20.66 -2.87
N LYS A 25 1.20 21.60 -2.02
CA LYS A 25 -0.13 21.56 -1.36
C LYS A 25 -1.27 21.40 -2.36
N LYS A 26 -1.20 22.05 -3.53
CA LYS A 26 -2.22 21.94 -4.58
C LYS A 26 -2.37 20.52 -5.11
N ASN A 27 -1.27 19.78 -5.21
CA ASN A 27 -1.29 18.39 -5.65
C ASN A 27 -2.05 17.52 -4.64
N LEU A 28 -1.80 17.72 -3.33
CA LEU A 28 -2.49 16.99 -2.28
C LEU A 28 -3.98 17.36 -2.22
N LEU A 29 -4.32 18.64 -2.35
CA LEU A 29 -5.71 19.11 -2.43
C LEU A 29 -6.44 18.42 -3.59
N GLY A 30 -5.83 18.43 -4.78
CA GLY A 30 -6.38 17.75 -5.95
C GLY A 30 -6.55 16.26 -5.74
N PHE A 31 -5.53 15.57 -5.21
CA PHE A 31 -5.61 14.14 -4.89
C PHE A 31 -6.75 13.81 -3.93
N LEU A 32 -6.88 14.55 -2.83
CA LEU A 32 -7.94 14.33 -1.84
C LEU A 32 -9.33 14.58 -2.43
N ASN A 33 -9.51 15.64 -3.20
CA ASN A 33 -10.80 15.97 -3.81
C ASN A 33 -11.20 14.99 -4.92
N LEU A 34 -10.24 14.40 -5.62
CA LEU A 34 -10.51 13.33 -6.60
C LEU A 34 -10.84 12.01 -5.94
N LEU A 35 -10.20 11.72 -4.79
CA LEU A 35 -10.37 10.45 -4.09
C LEU A 35 -11.62 10.43 -3.20
N LEU A 36 -11.92 11.54 -2.53
CA LEU A 36 -12.96 11.60 -1.50
C LEU A 36 -14.22 12.24 -2.08
N ASP A 37 -15.31 11.50 -2.06
CA ASP A 37 -16.64 12.03 -2.39
C ASP A 37 -17.21 12.79 -1.19
N LEU A 38 -16.71 14.02 -1.00
CA LEU A 38 -17.12 14.88 0.09
C LEU A 38 -18.23 15.82 -0.35
N GLU A 39 -19.24 16.03 0.51
CA GLU A 39 -20.31 17.02 0.29
C GLU A 39 -19.74 18.41 -0.05
N TYR A 40 -18.60 18.75 0.53
CA TYR A 40 -17.88 20.00 0.26
C TYR A 40 -16.40 19.68 0.02
N PRO A 41 -15.81 20.18 -1.06
CA PRO A 41 -14.40 19.94 -1.35
C PRO A 41 -13.48 20.52 -0.26
N VAL A 42 -12.30 19.93 -0.16
CA VAL A 42 -11.20 20.45 0.66
C VAL A 42 -10.59 21.64 -0.08
N VAL A 43 -10.67 22.83 0.51
CA VAL A 43 -10.21 24.08 -0.13
C VAL A 43 -8.83 24.53 0.34
N ASP A 44 -8.44 24.13 1.54
CA ASP A 44 -7.11 24.39 2.10
C ASP A 44 -6.70 23.33 3.11
N LEU A 45 -5.38 23.14 3.26
CA LEU A 45 -4.77 22.19 4.17
C LEU A 45 -3.67 22.85 5.00
N GLN A 46 -3.57 22.42 6.25
CA GLN A 46 -2.43 22.71 7.11
C GLN A 46 -1.70 21.41 7.41
N TYR A 47 -0.43 21.30 7.00
CA TYR A 47 0.41 20.17 7.39
C TYR A 47 0.65 20.19 8.90
N LEU A 48 0.59 19.02 9.51
CA LEU A 48 0.88 18.81 10.91
C LEU A 48 2.23 18.12 11.04
N ASN A 49 2.90 18.33 12.17
CA ASN A 49 4.21 17.69 12.38
C ASN A 49 4.04 16.15 12.45
N ASN A 50 4.70 15.46 11.54
CA ASN A 50 4.63 14.00 11.40
C ASN A 50 5.47 13.27 12.45
N GLU A 51 6.45 13.96 13.07
CA GLU A 51 7.50 13.30 13.86
C GLU A 51 7.10 13.00 15.30
N SER A 52 5.99 13.50 15.76
CA SER A 52 5.62 13.16 17.13
C SER A 52 4.14 13.32 17.36
N ILE A 53 3.50 12.19 17.35
CA ILE A 53 2.53 11.95 18.38
C ILE A 53 3.36 11.45 19.58
N PRO A 54 3.79 12.33 20.54
CA PRO A 54 4.50 11.88 21.70
C PRO A 54 3.61 10.86 22.41
N THR A 55 4.13 9.69 22.56
CA THR A 55 3.55 8.71 23.47
C THR A 55 4.05 9.04 24.86
N ASP A 56 3.30 8.68 25.88
CA ASP A 56 3.84 8.56 27.22
C ASP A 56 5.19 7.81 27.16
N LYS A 57 6.09 8.05 28.09
CA LYS A 57 7.52 7.73 28.07
C LYS A 57 7.95 6.37 27.49
N ASP A 58 7.02 5.43 27.24
CA ASP A 58 7.26 4.08 26.76
C ASP A 58 6.49 3.71 25.45
N GLY A 59 5.83 4.65 24.77
CA GLY A 59 5.02 4.37 23.58
C GLY A 59 5.80 4.42 22.27
N ARG A 60 5.38 3.63 21.27
CA ARG A 60 5.93 3.68 19.91
C ARG A 60 5.59 5.02 19.25
N GLU A 61 6.58 5.66 18.65
CA GLU A 61 6.35 6.85 17.81
C GLU A 61 5.48 6.49 16.61
N CYS A 62 4.47 7.33 16.36
CA CYS A 62 3.67 7.26 15.16
C CYS A 62 4.32 8.15 14.10
N ILE A 63 4.97 7.54 13.12
CA ILE A 63 5.59 8.24 11.99
C ILE A 63 4.68 8.07 10.78
N PHE A 64 4.19 9.16 10.23
CA PHE A 64 3.32 9.19 9.06
C PHE A 64 4.05 9.75 7.86
N ASP A 65 3.65 9.35 6.65
CA ASP A 65 4.19 9.97 5.46
C ASP A 65 3.66 11.40 5.31
N ILE A 66 2.33 11.57 5.37
CA ILE A 66 1.69 12.89 5.37
C ILE A 66 0.58 12.90 6.42
N LEU A 67 0.58 13.93 7.26
CA LEU A 67 -0.50 14.24 8.17
C LEU A 67 -0.90 15.71 7.99
N CYS A 68 -2.16 15.97 7.68
CA CYS A 68 -2.68 17.31 7.53
C CYS A 68 -4.11 17.44 8.07
N LYS A 69 -4.58 18.67 8.22
CA LYS A 69 -5.97 19.01 8.55
C LYS A 69 -6.52 20.06 7.61
N ASP A 70 -7.82 20.00 7.36
CA ASP A 70 -8.53 21.04 6.61
C ASP A 70 -9.00 22.20 7.52
N SER A 71 -9.62 23.20 6.91
CA SER A 71 -10.19 24.37 7.62
C SER A 71 -11.35 24.01 8.57
N ARG A 72 -11.99 22.84 8.41
CA ARG A 72 -13.05 22.32 9.28
C ARG A 72 -12.50 21.51 10.46
N GLY A 73 -11.18 21.24 10.44
CA GLY A 73 -10.48 20.47 11.45
C GLY A 73 -10.47 18.95 11.19
N ASN A 74 -11.01 18.48 10.07
CA ASN A 74 -10.88 17.07 9.67
C ASN A 74 -9.41 16.75 9.42
N LYS A 75 -8.97 15.53 9.78
CA LYS A 75 -7.58 15.10 9.65
C LYS A 75 -7.45 14.06 8.55
N TYR A 76 -6.39 14.18 7.79
CA TYR A 76 -6.03 13.29 6.70
C TYR A 76 -4.66 12.70 6.99
N LEU A 77 -4.63 11.39 7.12
CA LEU A 77 -3.45 10.58 7.30
C LEU A 77 -3.23 9.79 6.03
N ILE A 78 -2.13 10.06 5.32
CA ILE A 78 -1.81 9.37 4.06
C ILE A 78 -0.49 8.62 4.25
N GLU A 79 -0.47 7.35 3.87
CA GLU A 79 0.69 6.47 3.92
C GLU A 79 0.90 5.71 2.61
N VAL A 80 2.16 5.52 2.23
CA VAL A 80 2.57 4.66 1.11
C VAL A 80 3.25 3.41 1.65
N GLN A 81 2.72 2.25 1.29
CA GLN A 81 3.25 0.97 1.70
C GLN A 81 3.80 0.18 0.52
N ASN A 82 5.09 -0.13 0.57
CA ASN A 82 5.79 -0.83 -0.52
C ASN A 82 5.96 -2.34 -0.28
N ALA A 83 5.74 -2.80 0.95
CA ALA A 83 5.85 -4.20 1.34
C ALA A 83 4.63 -4.64 2.13
N LYS A 84 4.19 -5.89 1.90
CA LYS A 84 3.08 -6.50 2.63
C LYS A 84 3.49 -6.77 4.08
N ILE A 85 2.79 -6.14 5.01
CA ILE A 85 2.95 -6.37 6.45
C ILE A 85 1.64 -6.85 7.05
N GLY A 86 1.68 -7.94 7.82
CA GLY A 86 0.47 -8.59 8.34
C GLY A 86 -0.37 -7.75 9.31
N TYR A 87 0.20 -6.66 9.84
CA TYR A 87 -0.46 -5.80 10.82
C TYR A 87 -0.86 -4.42 10.27
N ILE A 88 -0.94 -4.23 8.94
CA ILE A 88 -1.24 -2.92 8.33
C ILE A 88 -2.59 -2.37 8.81
N CYS A 89 -3.64 -3.18 8.82
CA CYS A 89 -4.97 -2.76 9.28
C CYS A 89 -4.95 -2.32 10.75
N ASN A 90 -4.30 -3.09 11.62
CA ASN A 90 -4.16 -2.73 13.03
C ASN A 90 -3.41 -1.42 13.21
N ARG A 91 -2.37 -1.17 12.39
CA ARG A 91 -1.61 0.07 12.40
C ARG A 91 -2.47 1.25 11.96
N MET A 92 -3.24 1.12 10.89
CA MET A 92 -4.16 2.16 10.43
C MET A 92 -5.17 2.54 11.52
N VAL A 93 -5.79 1.54 12.16
CA VAL A 93 -6.74 1.75 13.27
C VAL A 93 -6.05 2.43 14.44
N TYR A 94 -4.91 1.92 14.88
CA TYR A 94 -4.16 2.50 16.00
C TYR A 94 -3.82 3.97 15.77
N TYR A 95 -3.32 4.31 14.57
CA TYR A 95 -2.97 5.68 14.22
C TYR A 95 -4.19 6.62 14.17
N ALA A 96 -5.28 6.17 13.59
CA ALA A 96 -6.51 6.94 13.54
C ALA A 96 -7.10 7.20 14.95
N CYS A 97 -7.09 6.17 15.83
CA CYS A 97 -7.52 6.31 17.21
C CYS A 97 -6.64 7.29 17.99
N ARG A 98 -5.32 7.30 17.77
CA ARG A 98 -4.41 8.28 18.37
C ARG A 98 -4.72 9.72 17.94
N LEU A 99 -5.17 9.91 16.71
CA LEU A 99 -5.58 11.24 16.24
C LEU A 99 -6.89 11.69 16.86
N ILE A 100 -7.82 10.77 17.11
CA ILE A 100 -9.09 11.05 17.81
C ILE A 100 -8.84 11.39 19.28
N ASP A 101 -8.08 10.57 19.99
CA ASP A 101 -7.71 10.77 21.40
C ASP A 101 -7.20 12.21 21.66
N ARG A 102 -6.42 12.74 20.73
CA ARG A 102 -5.89 14.11 20.79
C ARG A 102 -6.89 15.22 20.50
N MET A 103 -8.08 14.89 20.08
CA MET A 103 -9.17 15.87 19.96
C MET A 103 -9.92 16.04 21.27
N GLY A 104 -9.68 15.15 22.26
CA GLY A 104 -10.28 15.23 23.57
C GLY A 104 -9.97 16.56 24.25
N GLN A 105 -10.99 17.15 24.88
CA GLN A 105 -10.88 18.38 25.64
C GLN A 105 -11.23 18.08 27.10
N THR A 106 -10.69 18.87 28.01
CA THR A 106 -11.01 18.80 29.43
C THR A 106 -12.11 19.82 29.76
N GLY A 107 -13.08 19.42 30.56
CA GLY A 107 -14.19 20.28 31.02
C GLY A 107 -15.55 19.63 30.85
N ASP A 108 -16.52 20.08 31.65
CA ASP A 108 -17.86 19.50 31.68
C ASP A 108 -18.70 19.89 30.45
N ASP A 109 -18.29 20.93 29.73
CA ASP A 109 -19.00 21.47 28.55
C ASP A 109 -18.59 20.78 27.23
N TRP A 110 -17.70 19.80 27.26
CA TRP A 110 -17.28 19.09 26.04
C TRP A 110 -18.31 18.04 25.61
N ASP A 111 -18.92 18.29 24.47
CA ASP A 111 -19.99 17.48 23.85
C ASP A 111 -19.47 16.31 22.96
N TYR A 112 -18.20 15.93 23.07
CA TYR A 112 -17.55 14.91 22.24
C TYR A 112 -17.57 15.21 20.73
N ASN A 113 -17.59 16.47 20.33
CA ASN A 113 -17.58 16.91 18.93
C ASN A 113 -16.21 16.68 18.28
N ILE A 114 -15.88 15.42 18.02
CA ILE A 114 -14.68 15.02 17.30
C ILE A 114 -14.83 15.28 15.79
N LYS A 115 -13.71 15.60 15.12
CA LYS A 115 -13.66 15.79 13.68
C LYS A 115 -13.38 14.46 12.96
N LYS A 116 -13.68 14.42 11.66
CA LYS A 116 -13.41 13.22 10.85
C LYS A 116 -11.91 12.95 10.73
N VAL A 117 -11.55 11.70 10.71
CA VAL A 117 -10.20 11.20 10.43
C VAL A 117 -10.28 10.28 9.22
N PHE A 118 -9.59 10.64 8.16
CA PHE A 118 -9.41 9.85 6.96
C PHE A 118 -8.02 9.21 7.00
N SER A 119 -7.96 7.89 7.11
CA SER A 119 -6.73 7.11 7.03
C SER A 119 -6.64 6.46 5.66
N ILE A 120 -5.75 6.96 4.81
CA ILE A 120 -5.60 6.59 3.41
C ILE A 120 -4.28 5.84 3.25
N CYS A 121 -4.32 4.62 2.73
CA CYS A 121 -3.14 3.79 2.52
C CYS A 121 -3.01 3.40 1.04
N LEU A 122 -1.94 3.88 0.38
CA LEU A 122 -1.57 3.48 -0.97
C LEU A 122 -0.63 2.27 -0.87
N MET A 123 -1.08 1.11 -1.37
CA MET A 123 -0.36 -0.15 -1.27
C MET A 123 0.19 -0.61 -2.62
N ASN A 124 1.49 -0.81 -2.71
CA ASN A 124 2.18 -1.37 -3.87
C ASN A 124 2.10 -2.92 -3.94
N PHE A 125 1.15 -3.51 -3.24
CA PHE A 125 0.90 -4.95 -3.19
C PHE A 125 -0.59 -5.22 -3.02
N ALA A 126 -1.03 -6.42 -3.43
CA ALA A 126 -2.35 -6.94 -3.14
C ALA A 126 -2.39 -7.52 -1.71
N TYR A 127 -3.30 -7.03 -0.87
CA TYR A 127 -3.37 -7.41 0.54
C TYR A 127 -4.16 -8.70 0.76
N GLU A 128 -5.22 -8.91 -0.01
CA GLU A 128 -6.19 -9.99 0.15
C GLU A 128 -6.11 -11.03 -0.97
N THR A 129 -6.86 -12.13 -0.81
CA THR A 129 -6.95 -13.20 -1.82
C THR A 129 -7.76 -12.78 -3.05
N ASN A 130 -8.79 -11.94 -2.83
CA ASN A 130 -9.58 -11.31 -3.90
C ASN A 130 -9.44 -9.79 -3.80
N PRO A 131 -8.29 -9.25 -4.23
CA PRO A 131 -8.02 -7.84 -4.09
C PRO A 131 -8.85 -7.04 -5.08
N VAL A 132 -9.29 -5.85 -4.64
CA VAL A 132 -9.88 -4.81 -5.48
C VAL A 132 -9.10 -3.53 -5.30
N LEU A 133 -9.14 -2.63 -6.27
CA LEU A 133 -8.36 -1.39 -6.25
C LEU A 133 -8.64 -0.57 -4.98
N ARG A 134 -9.91 -0.36 -4.64
CA ARG A 134 -10.32 0.49 -3.52
C ARG A 134 -11.20 -0.27 -2.55
N ARG A 135 -10.92 -0.11 -1.27
CA ARG A 135 -11.79 -0.54 -0.17
C ARG A 135 -11.96 0.59 0.82
N ASP A 136 -13.21 0.86 1.16
CA ASP A 136 -13.60 1.84 2.16
C ASP A 136 -14.20 1.12 3.37
N PHE A 137 -13.77 1.53 4.58
CA PHE A 137 -14.24 0.99 5.83
C PHE A 137 -14.69 2.12 6.75
N MET A 138 -15.82 1.89 7.40
CA MET A 138 -16.40 2.77 8.43
C MET A 138 -16.93 1.93 9.60
N LEU A 139 -17.32 2.61 10.67
CA LEU A 139 -17.92 1.94 11.83
C LEU A 139 -19.42 1.76 11.59
N CYS A 140 -19.81 0.51 11.28
CA CYS A 140 -21.19 0.14 11.01
C CYS A 140 -21.63 -1.00 11.94
N GLU A 141 -22.95 -1.14 12.11
CA GLU A 141 -23.55 -2.28 12.77
C GLU A 141 -23.33 -3.55 11.93
N PRO A 142 -22.89 -4.69 12.53
CA PRO A 142 -22.74 -5.93 11.78
C PRO A 142 -24.03 -6.37 11.09
N ASN A 143 -23.91 -6.81 9.84
CA ASN A 143 -25.02 -7.31 9.00
C ASN A 143 -26.09 -6.27 8.61
N THR A 144 -25.85 -5.01 8.85
CA THR A 144 -26.68 -3.89 8.39
C THR A 144 -25.80 -2.79 7.84
N ASP A 145 -26.38 -1.84 7.11
CA ASP A 145 -25.66 -0.64 6.66
C ASP A 145 -25.83 0.53 7.66
N ASN A 146 -26.29 0.26 8.87
CA ASN A 146 -26.47 1.29 9.89
C ASN A 146 -25.11 1.80 10.37
N LEU A 147 -24.82 3.05 10.07
CA LEU A 147 -23.59 3.72 10.45
C LEU A 147 -23.63 4.10 11.93
N LEU A 148 -22.66 3.59 12.72
CA LEU A 148 -22.48 4.03 14.10
C LEU A 148 -21.88 5.44 14.16
N SER A 149 -20.89 5.71 13.31
CA SER A 149 -20.19 7.00 13.31
C SER A 149 -19.51 7.23 11.95
N ASP A 150 -19.61 8.47 11.47
CA ASP A 150 -18.93 8.97 10.27
C ASP A 150 -17.57 9.66 10.59
N LYS A 151 -17.00 9.39 11.76
CA LYS A 151 -15.79 10.08 12.21
C LYS A 151 -14.51 9.34 11.82
N LEU A 152 -14.58 8.04 11.55
CA LEU A 152 -13.44 7.21 11.13
C LEU A 152 -13.68 6.64 9.74
N HIS A 153 -12.80 7.00 8.80
CA HIS A 153 -12.77 6.48 7.45
C HIS A 153 -11.41 5.85 7.18
N PHE A 154 -11.41 4.60 6.72
CA PHE A 154 -10.20 3.91 6.28
C PHE A 154 -10.33 3.60 4.80
N ILE A 155 -9.37 4.05 4.00
CA ILE A 155 -9.35 3.88 2.56
C ILE A 155 -8.07 3.15 2.18
N MET A 156 -8.21 1.96 1.60
CA MET A 156 -7.11 1.15 1.12
C MET A 156 -7.13 1.15 -0.40
N LEU A 157 -6.02 1.58 -1.00
CA LEU A 157 -5.82 1.63 -2.46
C LEU A 157 -4.76 0.60 -2.84
N GLN A 158 -5.18 -0.51 -3.44
CA GLN A 158 -4.32 -1.64 -3.83
C GLN A 158 -3.88 -1.46 -5.29
N LEU A 159 -2.79 -0.74 -5.50
CA LEU A 159 -2.33 -0.30 -6.82
C LEU A 159 -2.12 -1.41 -7.86
N PRO A 160 -1.72 -2.66 -7.50
CA PRO A 160 -1.65 -3.75 -8.47
C PRO A 160 -3.00 -4.19 -9.03
N CYS A 161 -4.11 -3.72 -8.45
CA CYS A 161 -5.47 -4.04 -8.89
C CYS A 161 -6.07 -2.93 -9.77
N LEU A 162 -5.28 -1.93 -10.13
CA LEU A 162 -5.71 -0.95 -11.12
C LEU A 162 -5.71 -1.64 -12.48
N ASP A 163 -6.92 -1.89 -13.01
CA ASP A 163 -7.12 -2.36 -14.37
C ASP A 163 -7.07 -1.16 -15.31
N GLY A 164 -6.28 -1.27 -16.35
CA GLY A 164 -6.14 -0.25 -17.37
C GLY A 164 -4.69 -0.04 -17.81
N ASP A 165 -4.47 -0.19 -19.10
CA ASP A 165 -3.18 0.08 -19.73
C ASP A 165 -3.03 1.54 -20.17
N ASP A 166 -4.13 2.31 -20.11
CA ASP A 166 -4.15 3.75 -20.39
C ASP A 166 -5.16 4.53 -19.51
N LEU A 167 -5.18 5.85 -19.66
CA LEU A 167 -6.08 6.75 -18.93
C LEU A 167 -7.55 6.60 -19.29
N GLU A 168 -7.88 6.10 -20.49
CA GLU A 168 -9.27 5.97 -20.96
C GLU A 168 -9.98 4.81 -20.25
N GLU A 169 -9.24 3.74 -19.97
CA GLU A 169 -9.76 2.56 -19.30
C GLU A 169 -10.08 2.80 -17.80
N CYS A 170 -9.47 3.81 -17.20
CA CYS A 170 -9.81 4.21 -15.84
C CYS A 170 -11.17 4.88 -15.75
N GLU A 171 -12.08 4.38 -14.92
CA GLU A 171 -13.44 4.90 -14.78
C GLU A 171 -13.49 6.22 -14.01
N PHE A 172 -12.81 6.26 -12.86
CA PHE A 172 -12.83 7.40 -11.95
C PHE A 172 -11.59 8.28 -12.10
N PHE A 173 -11.72 9.58 -11.80
CA PHE A 173 -10.60 10.51 -11.90
C PHE A 173 -9.47 10.21 -10.90
N TYR A 174 -9.76 9.67 -9.72
CA TYR A 174 -8.72 9.23 -8.79
C TYR A 174 -7.92 8.04 -9.36
N GLU A 175 -8.56 7.14 -10.11
CA GLU A 175 -7.89 6.02 -10.79
C GLU A 175 -6.94 6.53 -11.87
N LYS A 176 -7.39 7.53 -12.65
CA LYS A 176 -6.52 8.19 -13.65
C LYS A 176 -5.28 8.81 -13.00
N LEU A 177 -5.42 9.43 -11.83
CA LEU A 177 -4.28 9.97 -11.10
C LEU A 177 -3.39 8.83 -10.55
N LEU A 178 -3.96 7.75 -10.02
CA LEU A 178 -3.18 6.59 -9.58
C LEU A 178 -2.43 5.94 -10.76
N TYR A 179 -3.06 5.83 -11.92
CA TYR A 179 -2.40 5.38 -13.15
C TYR A 179 -1.17 6.23 -13.47
N LEU A 180 -1.32 7.55 -13.45
CA LEU A 180 -0.21 8.48 -13.68
C LEU A 180 0.95 8.22 -12.69
N LEU A 181 0.65 8.10 -11.40
CA LEU A 181 1.66 7.80 -10.38
C LEU A 181 2.35 6.45 -10.64
N ILE A 182 1.62 5.44 -11.11
CA ILE A 182 2.17 4.14 -11.49
C ILE A 182 3.09 4.27 -12.71
N GLN A 183 2.73 5.05 -13.72
CA GLN A 183 3.60 5.29 -14.88
C GLN A 183 4.89 6.02 -14.49
N MET A 184 4.81 7.01 -13.60
CA MET A 184 5.98 7.69 -13.02
C MET A 184 6.89 6.69 -12.28
N LYS A 185 6.33 5.75 -11.50
CA LYS A 185 7.08 4.67 -10.83
C LYS A 185 7.76 3.74 -11.83
N LYS A 186 7.09 3.39 -12.92
CA LYS A 186 7.68 2.52 -13.97
C LYS A 186 8.90 3.17 -14.61
N GLY A 187 8.95 4.51 -14.70
CA GLY A 187 10.08 5.27 -15.23
C GLY A 187 10.37 5.01 -16.70
N MET A 188 9.38 4.56 -17.46
CA MET A 188 9.51 4.24 -18.89
C MET A 188 9.16 5.42 -19.79
N LYS A 189 8.32 6.34 -19.31
CA LYS A 189 7.85 7.54 -20.01
C LYS A 189 8.51 8.78 -19.44
N THR A 190 8.80 9.73 -20.30
CA THR A 190 9.26 11.07 -19.93
C THR A 190 8.09 11.92 -19.41
N ILE A 191 8.39 13.06 -18.78
CA ILE A 191 7.35 14.03 -18.36
C ILE A 191 6.54 14.51 -19.54
N GLU A 192 7.19 14.80 -20.65
CA GLU A 192 6.56 15.27 -21.87
C GLU A 192 5.56 14.24 -22.45
N GLU A 193 5.96 12.97 -22.46
CA GLU A 193 5.06 11.89 -22.89
C GLU A 193 3.87 11.73 -21.97
N LEU A 194 4.06 11.81 -20.65
CA LEU A 194 2.97 11.77 -19.67
C LEU A 194 2.04 12.99 -19.79
N LYS A 195 2.58 14.19 -20.03
CA LYS A 195 1.78 15.41 -20.31
C LYS A 195 0.95 15.25 -21.58
N GLN A 196 1.52 14.67 -22.63
CA GLN A 196 0.77 14.40 -23.88
C GLN A 196 -0.41 13.46 -23.63
N GLU A 197 -0.25 12.42 -22.81
CA GLU A 197 -1.37 11.55 -22.41
C GLU A 197 -2.45 12.34 -21.67
N VAL A 198 -2.08 13.17 -20.69
CA VAL A 198 -3.02 14.02 -19.96
C VAL A 198 -3.79 14.97 -20.87
N TYR A 199 -3.15 15.52 -21.91
CA TYR A 199 -3.83 16.38 -22.89
C TYR A 199 -4.71 15.62 -23.87
N ALA A 200 -4.34 14.40 -24.26
CA ALA A 200 -5.08 13.59 -25.21
C ALA A 200 -6.43 13.09 -24.64
N HIS A 201 -6.50 12.87 -23.33
CA HIS A 201 -7.68 12.32 -22.68
C HIS A 201 -8.57 13.45 -22.12
N GLY A 202 -9.71 13.71 -22.69
CA GLY A 202 -10.72 14.75 -22.45
C GLY A 202 -11.04 15.13 -21.00
N LEU A 203 -10.02 15.32 -20.15
CA LEU A 203 -10.16 15.83 -18.80
C LEU A 203 -10.62 17.29 -18.82
N ASN A 204 -11.52 17.67 -17.92
CA ASN A 204 -11.84 19.07 -17.72
C ASN A 204 -10.60 19.85 -17.23
N ASP A 205 -10.63 21.16 -17.36
CA ASP A 205 -9.45 22.00 -17.08
C ASP A 205 -9.00 21.91 -15.62
N GLU A 206 -9.93 21.85 -14.67
CA GLU A 206 -9.61 21.76 -13.23
C GLU A 206 -8.86 20.46 -12.89
N ILE A 207 -9.35 19.33 -13.39
CA ILE A 207 -8.70 18.02 -13.16
C ILE A 207 -7.37 17.95 -13.89
N ARG A 208 -7.31 18.48 -15.11
CA ARG A 208 -6.07 18.55 -15.90
C ARG A 208 -4.99 19.35 -15.19
N GLU A 209 -5.32 20.49 -14.57
CA GLU A 209 -4.38 21.28 -13.78
C GLU A 209 -3.77 20.49 -12.61
N VAL A 210 -4.55 19.65 -11.92
CA VAL A 210 -4.03 18.76 -10.86
C VAL A 210 -2.98 17.81 -11.43
N PHE A 211 -3.26 17.15 -12.53
CA PHE A 211 -2.35 16.17 -13.14
C PHE A 211 -1.07 16.82 -13.65
N LEU A 212 -1.20 17.96 -14.32
CA LEU A 212 -0.06 18.72 -14.81
C LEU A 212 0.80 19.25 -13.65
N GLY A 213 0.18 19.72 -12.56
CA GLY A 213 0.88 20.16 -11.36
C GLY A 213 1.73 19.05 -10.73
N VAL A 214 1.20 17.84 -10.64
CA VAL A 214 1.97 16.67 -10.16
C VAL A 214 3.16 16.37 -11.08
N LEU A 215 2.96 16.42 -12.41
CA LEU A 215 4.03 16.17 -13.39
C LEU A 215 5.10 17.25 -13.39
N GLU A 216 4.73 18.51 -13.20
CA GLU A 216 5.67 19.63 -13.09
C GLU A 216 6.58 19.48 -11.88
N ASP A 217 5.99 19.15 -10.72
CA ASP A 217 6.76 18.90 -9.51
C ASP A 217 7.59 17.62 -9.59
N ALA A 218 7.21 16.66 -10.44
CA ALA A 218 7.91 15.39 -10.60
C ALA A 218 9.19 15.45 -11.44
N ASN A 219 9.55 16.60 -12.00
CA ASN A 219 10.73 16.73 -12.85
C ASN A 219 12.02 16.73 -12.03
N VAL A 220 12.82 15.66 -12.15
CA VAL A 220 14.14 15.55 -11.47
C VAL A 220 15.10 16.67 -11.87
N ALA A 221 14.96 17.22 -13.09
CA ALA A 221 15.82 18.32 -13.55
C ALA A 221 15.53 19.65 -12.82
N SER A 222 14.34 19.80 -12.21
CA SER A 222 13.98 20.99 -11.44
C SER A 222 14.48 20.95 -9.99
N LEU A 223 15.03 19.81 -9.52
CA LEU A 223 15.57 19.66 -8.18
C LEU A 223 16.87 20.44 -8.03
N SER A 224 17.06 21.08 -6.88
CA SER A 224 18.35 21.57 -6.45
C SER A 224 19.34 20.40 -6.29
N GLU A 225 20.64 20.71 -6.28
CA GLU A 225 21.71 19.71 -6.13
C GLU A 225 21.52 18.88 -4.83
N SER A 226 21.16 19.54 -3.73
CA SER A 226 20.92 18.89 -2.44
C SER A 226 19.67 18.00 -2.44
N GLU A 227 18.58 18.45 -3.04
CA GLU A 227 17.35 17.66 -3.19
C GLU A 227 17.59 16.44 -4.09
N ARG A 228 18.30 16.61 -5.19
CA ARG A 228 18.67 15.52 -6.10
C ARG A 228 19.51 14.47 -5.38
N ALA A 229 20.57 14.88 -4.67
CA ALA A 229 21.41 13.95 -3.92
C ALA A 229 20.60 13.16 -2.87
N LEU A 230 19.70 13.84 -2.17
CA LEU A 230 18.81 13.20 -1.19
C LEU A 230 17.85 12.22 -1.85
N TYR A 231 17.22 12.62 -2.96
CA TYR A 231 16.32 11.74 -3.73
C TYR A 231 17.05 10.50 -4.24
N GLU A 232 18.23 10.65 -4.84
CA GLU A 232 19.03 9.54 -5.38
C GLU A 232 19.43 8.54 -4.27
N ALA A 233 19.81 9.03 -3.08
CA ALA A 233 20.11 8.18 -1.93
C ALA A 233 18.88 7.39 -1.45
N LYS A 234 17.71 8.03 -1.37
CA LYS A 234 16.46 7.38 -0.99
C LYS A 234 15.97 6.39 -2.06
N LEU A 235 16.09 6.74 -3.34
CA LEU A 235 15.77 5.88 -4.47
C LEU A 235 16.66 4.62 -4.49
N LYS A 236 17.96 4.78 -4.25
CA LYS A 236 18.86 3.63 -4.12
C LYS A 236 18.40 2.69 -3.00
N ARG A 237 18.15 3.23 -1.81
CA ARG A 237 17.66 2.43 -0.66
C ARG A 237 16.34 1.72 -0.98
N TYR A 238 15.42 2.39 -1.67
CA TYR A 238 14.15 1.79 -2.11
C TYR A 238 14.38 0.60 -3.04
N ARG A 239 15.30 0.72 -4.01
CA ARG A 239 15.65 -0.35 -4.94
C ARG A 239 16.32 -1.52 -4.23
N ASP A 240 17.28 -1.23 -3.34
CA ASP A 240 17.99 -2.26 -2.56
C ASP A 240 17.01 -3.05 -1.68
N ASN A 241 16.10 -2.36 -0.97
CA ASN A 241 15.07 -3.02 -0.16
C ASN A 241 14.14 -3.90 -1.01
N ARG A 242 13.76 -3.42 -2.20
CA ARG A 242 12.92 -4.19 -3.11
C ARG A 242 13.64 -5.43 -3.63
N ALA A 243 14.88 -5.30 -4.05
CA ALA A 243 15.68 -6.44 -4.51
C ALA A 243 15.86 -7.50 -3.40
N CYS A 244 16.10 -7.08 -2.16
CA CYS A 244 16.16 -8.01 -1.01
C CYS A 244 14.83 -8.74 -0.78
N LEU A 245 13.70 -8.03 -0.91
CA LEU A 245 12.37 -8.64 -0.74
C LEU A 245 12.07 -9.63 -1.87
N ASP A 246 12.32 -9.24 -3.11
CA ASP A 246 12.09 -10.09 -4.29
C ASP A 246 12.93 -11.38 -4.17
N TYR A 247 14.22 -11.27 -3.78
CA TYR A 247 15.09 -12.41 -3.51
C TYR A 247 14.54 -13.33 -2.41
N ALA A 248 14.10 -12.76 -1.28
CA ALA A 248 13.55 -13.54 -0.16
C ALA A 248 12.26 -14.29 -0.56
N ILE A 249 11.43 -13.70 -1.43
CA ILE A 249 10.23 -14.36 -1.97
C ILE A 249 10.61 -15.53 -2.88
N GLU A 250 11.55 -15.32 -3.80
CA GLU A 250 12.02 -16.37 -4.71
C GLU A 250 12.63 -17.54 -3.94
N ASP A 251 13.51 -17.28 -2.98
CA ASP A 251 14.13 -18.28 -2.12
C ASP A 251 13.09 -19.06 -1.30
N GLY A 252 12.11 -18.34 -0.71
CA GLY A 252 11.00 -18.95 0.02
C GLY A 252 10.13 -19.87 -0.86
N ILE A 253 9.87 -19.48 -2.11
CA ILE A 253 9.15 -20.30 -3.08
C ILE A 253 9.95 -21.58 -3.42
N LEU A 254 11.24 -21.46 -3.69
CA LEU A 254 12.10 -22.61 -4.00
C LEU A 254 12.15 -23.60 -2.82
N GLN A 255 12.37 -23.10 -1.62
CA GLN A 255 12.35 -23.94 -0.41
C GLN A 255 10.99 -24.60 -0.17
N GLY A 256 9.88 -23.88 -0.43
CA GLY A 256 8.53 -24.42 -0.32
C GLY A 256 8.26 -25.54 -1.33
N ILE A 257 8.71 -25.39 -2.58
CA ILE A 257 8.59 -26.41 -3.62
C ILE A 257 9.40 -27.66 -3.26
N GLU A 258 10.66 -27.50 -2.82
CA GLU A 258 11.52 -28.62 -2.43
C GLU A 258 10.93 -29.40 -1.24
N LYS A 259 10.49 -28.67 -0.21
CA LYS A 259 9.83 -29.26 0.95
C LYS A 259 8.55 -30.00 0.58
N GLY A 260 7.68 -29.36 -0.23
CA GLY A 260 6.43 -29.95 -0.68
C GLY A 260 6.66 -31.23 -1.52
N ARG A 261 7.72 -31.24 -2.36
CA ARG A 261 8.11 -32.41 -3.14
C ARG A 261 8.57 -33.56 -2.22
N ALA A 262 9.45 -33.25 -1.26
CA ALA A 262 9.95 -34.27 -0.31
C ALA A 262 8.81 -34.86 0.54
N GLU A 263 7.91 -34.03 1.05
CA GLU A 263 6.72 -34.47 1.81
C GLU A 263 5.76 -35.31 0.94
N GLY A 264 5.56 -34.90 -0.33
CA GLY A 264 4.74 -35.63 -1.29
C GLY A 264 5.31 -37.01 -1.64
N GLU A 265 6.62 -37.09 -1.87
CA GLU A 265 7.33 -38.35 -2.11
C GLU A 265 7.26 -39.29 -0.89
N ALA A 266 7.47 -38.75 0.33
CA ALA A 266 7.36 -39.53 1.55
C ALA A 266 5.94 -40.08 1.75
N LYS A 267 4.90 -39.27 1.59
CA LYS A 267 3.49 -39.71 1.68
C LYS A 267 3.17 -40.80 0.64
N ARG A 268 3.59 -40.61 -0.60
CA ARG A 268 3.40 -41.57 -1.68
C ARG A 268 4.07 -42.90 -1.37
N ASN A 269 5.31 -42.88 -0.87
CA ASN A 269 6.04 -44.08 -0.49
C ASN A 269 5.34 -44.85 0.64
N ILE A 270 4.79 -44.17 1.63
CA ILE A 270 3.98 -44.75 2.70
C ILE A 270 2.69 -45.40 2.15
N GLU A 271 1.98 -44.76 1.22
CA GLU A 271 0.79 -45.30 0.59
C GLU A 271 1.07 -46.55 -0.23
N ILE A 272 2.18 -46.52 -1.02
CA ILE A 272 2.67 -47.68 -1.78
C ILE A 272 3.00 -48.81 -0.82
N ALA A 273 3.79 -48.58 0.23
CA ALA A 273 4.16 -49.58 1.22
C ALA A 273 2.93 -50.23 1.87
N ARG A 274 1.93 -49.44 2.24
CA ARG A 274 0.64 -49.92 2.82
C ARG A 274 -0.11 -50.80 1.82
N SER A 275 -0.17 -50.41 0.55
CA SER A 275 -0.81 -51.20 -0.52
C SER A 275 -0.08 -52.53 -0.75
N MET A 276 1.25 -52.52 -0.79
CA MET A 276 2.05 -53.72 -0.95
C MET A 276 1.95 -54.68 0.25
N LYS A 277 1.96 -54.14 1.47
CA LYS A 277 1.76 -54.89 2.73
C LYS A 277 0.40 -55.57 2.75
N ASN A 278 -0.66 -54.88 2.35
CA ASN A 278 -2.05 -55.44 2.27
C ASN A 278 -2.16 -56.55 1.22
N LYS A 279 -1.29 -56.57 0.22
CA LYS A 279 -1.21 -57.63 -0.79
C LYS A 279 -0.31 -58.84 -0.36
N GLY A 280 0.22 -58.80 0.87
CA GLY A 280 1.03 -59.89 1.41
C GLY A 280 2.46 -59.97 0.92
N LEU A 281 3.01 -58.86 0.36
CA LEU A 281 4.42 -58.81 -0.09
C LEU A 281 5.35 -58.77 1.15
N ASP A 282 6.54 -59.33 0.95
CA ASP A 282 7.58 -59.36 1.98
C ASP A 282 8.11 -57.96 2.32
N SER A 283 8.36 -57.70 3.63
CA SER A 283 8.81 -56.39 4.11
C SER A 283 10.19 -55.96 3.52
N ALA A 284 11.08 -56.90 3.19
CA ALA A 284 12.36 -56.57 2.56
C ALA A 284 12.14 -56.02 1.12
N LEU A 285 11.23 -56.64 0.37
CA LEU A 285 10.88 -56.18 -0.98
C LEU A 285 10.19 -54.83 -0.96
N ILE A 286 9.28 -54.59 0.04
CA ILE A 286 8.62 -53.30 0.21
C ILE A 286 9.64 -52.21 0.52
N ALA A 287 10.62 -52.51 1.38
CA ALA A 287 11.71 -51.58 1.71
C ALA A 287 12.55 -51.19 0.48
N GLU A 288 12.87 -52.16 -0.36
CA GLU A 288 13.61 -51.94 -1.60
C GLU A 288 12.83 -51.05 -2.59
N CYS A 289 11.52 -51.26 -2.71
CA CYS A 289 10.65 -50.49 -3.63
C CYS A 289 10.31 -49.08 -3.14
N THR A 290 10.28 -48.84 -1.86
CA THR A 290 9.76 -47.55 -1.28
C THR A 290 10.84 -46.75 -0.60
N GLY A 291 12.00 -47.31 -0.32
CA GLY A 291 13.06 -46.67 0.46
C GLY A 291 12.76 -46.53 1.96
N LEU A 292 11.65 -47.08 2.44
CA LEU A 292 11.29 -47.11 3.87
C LEU A 292 12.04 -48.21 4.59
N SER A 293 12.37 -48.00 5.84
CA SER A 293 12.97 -49.03 6.68
C SER A 293 11.96 -50.17 6.99
N VAL A 294 12.45 -51.37 7.24
CA VAL A 294 11.60 -52.53 7.64
C VAL A 294 10.81 -52.21 8.92
N GLU A 295 11.35 -51.38 9.78
CA GLU A 295 10.69 -50.96 11.03
C GLU A 295 9.52 -50.00 10.77
N GLU A 296 9.70 -49.02 9.88
CA GLU A 296 8.60 -48.15 9.42
C GLU A 296 7.49 -48.95 8.74
N ILE A 297 7.84 -49.93 7.89
CA ILE A 297 6.87 -50.78 7.22
C ILE A 297 6.07 -51.63 8.21
N LYS A 298 6.66 -52.09 9.31
CA LYS A 298 5.92 -52.81 10.35
C LYS A 298 4.89 -51.96 11.05
N ASN A 299 5.16 -50.66 11.19
CA ASN A 299 4.31 -49.68 11.88
C ASN A 299 3.24 -49.04 10.98
N ILE A 300 3.25 -49.29 9.68
CA ILE A 300 2.22 -48.91 8.70
C ILE A 300 1.09 -49.91 8.71
#